data_32b61431106164a1051ae2cf0f95e35b
#
_entry.id   32b61431106164a1051ae2cf0f95e35b
#
_cell.length_a   1.000
_cell.length_b   1.000
_cell.length_c   1.000
_cell.angle_alpha   90.00
_cell.angle_beta   90.00
_cell.angle_gamma   90.00
#
_symmetry.space_group_name_H-M   'P 1'
#
loop_
_entity.id
_entity.type
_entity.pdbx_description
1 polymer ?
#
loop_
_entity_poly.entity_id
_entity_poly.type
_entity_poly.pdbx_seq_one_letter_code
_entity_poly.pdbx_strand_id
1 'polypeptide(L)'
;MADPRTLLNGNDPAEGLYGIFNDSFPPILDGVTLTVQNYVYWLSQKGMTPCVVTPWNPKQLQYPYEVMRYFSLPIWNRKPYRYGYPKLDPFIWKRLRNTNFKLLHSHCPFSSGRLAVSVKKKQTLPLIGTFHSKYRQDLEHSFRNAPWCVPIIMKRILDFFNACDEVWIPQAYVEDTVREYGYKGKLSVVENGNDFATMVKGDLFDYKKKARVSTGIADDEIALLFVGQHIKEKGVDTILDTLELLDGKIKFRMNFIGNGYAYEEMKRRVASKRLSDRVTFHGVINEREDLARYYAASDLFLFPSFYDNAPLVVREAAAMGTPSVLLEGSTAAEVVSDRKNGFLVKKTSEEFCSLIAKLADDKDDLRRVAAGARETLVRSWEDVVEEVSDRYDVIIRNYKK
;
A
#
# COMPACT_ATOMS: atom_id res chain seq x y z
N MET A 1 8.25 8.37 11.47
CA MET A 1 9.41 7.53 11.06
C MET A 1 10.65 8.04 11.75
N ALA A 2 11.42 7.16 12.40
CA ALA A 2 12.77 7.55 12.79
C ALA A 2 13.56 7.89 11.51
N ASP A 3 14.44 8.90 11.58
CA ASP A 3 15.26 9.31 10.44
C ASP A 3 16.05 8.10 9.92
N PRO A 4 15.88 7.65 8.68
CA PRO A 4 16.59 6.49 8.15
C PRO A 4 18.11 6.64 8.14
N ARG A 5 18.64 7.82 8.52
CA ARG A 5 20.08 8.12 8.64
C ARG A 5 20.70 7.62 9.95
N THR A 6 19.91 7.13 10.92
CA THR A 6 20.40 6.70 12.25
C THR A 6 20.77 5.21 12.35
N LEU A 7 20.71 4.43 11.25
CA LEU A 7 20.81 2.97 11.26
C LEU A 7 22.22 2.39 11.05
N LEU A 8 23.27 3.22 11.02
CA LEU A 8 24.63 2.73 10.86
C LEU A 8 25.27 2.39 12.20
N ASN A 9 25.02 1.19 12.73
CA ASN A 9 25.90 0.58 13.73
C ASN A 9 25.93 -0.94 13.59
N GLY A 10 27.00 -1.47 13.03
CA GLY A 10 27.59 -2.71 13.51
C GLY A 10 27.19 -4.04 12.88
N ASN A 11 26.44 -4.08 11.79
CA ASN A 11 26.17 -5.38 11.13
C ASN A 11 27.33 -5.79 10.23
N ASP A 12 27.97 -6.93 10.54
CA ASP A 12 29.09 -7.46 9.77
C ASP A 12 28.60 -8.00 8.41
N PRO A 13 29.01 -7.41 7.27
CA PRO A 13 28.67 -7.93 5.93
C PRO A 13 29.16 -9.38 5.72
N ALA A 14 30.05 -9.89 6.55
CA ALA A 14 30.52 -11.27 6.50
C ALA A 14 29.40 -12.29 6.78
N GLU A 15 28.36 -11.91 7.53
CA GLU A 15 27.22 -12.78 7.79
C GLU A 15 26.28 -12.99 6.60
N GLY A 16 26.40 -12.19 5.54
CA GLY A 16 25.60 -12.24 4.31
C GLY A 16 24.32 -11.37 4.35
N LEU A 17 23.89 -10.93 3.18
CA LEU A 17 22.83 -9.93 2.98
C LEU A 17 21.47 -10.56 2.66
N TYR A 18 20.42 -9.86 3.03
CA TYR A 18 19.05 -10.14 2.58
C TYR A 18 18.72 -9.23 1.41
N GLY A 19 18.62 -9.79 0.20
CA GLY A 19 18.37 -9.03 -1.03
C GLY A 19 16.89 -8.69 -1.18
N ILE A 20 16.52 -7.42 -1.09
CA ILE A 20 15.15 -6.93 -1.26
C ILE A 20 15.03 -6.28 -2.63
N PHE A 21 14.29 -6.92 -3.56
CA PHE A 21 14.18 -6.50 -4.94
C PHE A 21 12.83 -5.80 -5.20
N ASN A 22 12.87 -4.58 -5.73
CA ASN A 22 11.65 -3.87 -6.14
C ASN A 22 11.90 -2.98 -7.36
N ASP A 23 10.88 -2.81 -8.22
CA ASP A 23 10.96 -2.00 -9.43
C ASP A 23 10.75 -0.49 -9.16
N SER A 24 10.27 -0.11 -7.99
CA SER A 24 10.16 1.27 -7.52
C SER A 24 10.83 1.43 -6.15
N PHE A 25 11.44 2.60 -5.95
CA PHE A 25 12.03 2.99 -4.67
C PHE A 25 12.03 4.52 -4.58
N PRO A 26 12.09 5.14 -3.39
CA PRO A 26 12.05 6.59 -3.32
C PRO A 26 13.04 7.28 -4.28
N PRO A 27 12.61 8.39 -4.90
CA PRO A 27 11.49 9.28 -4.53
C PRO A 27 10.11 8.86 -5.06
N ILE A 28 9.98 7.69 -5.68
CA ILE A 28 8.66 7.14 -6.05
C ILE A 28 8.03 6.57 -4.79
N LEU A 29 6.84 7.06 -4.43
CA LEU A 29 6.08 6.60 -3.26
C LEU A 29 4.79 5.93 -3.73
N ASP A 30 4.67 4.65 -3.44
CA ASP A 30 3.47 3.84 -3.61
C ASP A 30 3.40 2.81 -2.47
N GLY A 31 2.31 2.06 -2.36
CA GLY A 31 2.13 1.09 -1.29
C GLY A 31 3.22 0.02 -1.23
N VAL A 32 3.74 -0.41 -2.40
CA VAL A 32 4.81 -1.41 -2.46
C VAL A 32 6.14 -0.81 -2.00
N THR A 33 6.44 0.41 -2.42
CA THR A 33 7.64 1.14 -1.97
C THR A 33 7.62 1.35 -0.47
N LEU A 34 6.47 1.74 0.11
CA LEU A 34 6.31 1.88 1.57
C LEU A 34 6.51 0.55 2.30
N THR A 35 5.97 -0.54 1.76
CA THR A 35 6.19 -1.89 2.30
C THR A 35 7.69 -2.22 2.32
N VAL A 36 8.39 -2.04 1.20
CA VAL A 36 9.84 -2.31 1.10
C VAL A 36 10.65 -1.45 2.07
N GLN A 37 10.32 -0.16 2.22
CA GLN A 37 11.00 0.71 3.18
C GLN A 37 10.82 0.23 4.62
N ASN A 38 9.61 -0.19 5.00
CA ASN A 38 9.36 -0.73 6.34
C ASN A 38 10.06 -2.06 6.56
N TYR A 39 10.06 -2.97 5.57
CA TYR A 39 10.84 -4.21 5.66
C TYR A 39 12.32 -3.93 5.92
N VAL A 40 12.93 -3.06 5.11
CA VAL A 40 14.35 -2.71 5.26
C VAL A 40 14.64 -2.08 6.62
N TYR A 41 13.79 -1.16 7.07
CA TYR A 41 13.93 -0.50 8.36
C TYR A 41 13.89 -1.51 9.51
N TRP A 42 12.83 -2.30 9.61
CA TRP A 42 12.63 -3.20 10.75
C TRP A 42 13.56 -4.42 10.72
N LEU A 43 13.91 -4.95 9.52
CA LEU A 43 14.96 -5.97 9.40
C LEU A 43 16.30 -5.44 9.94
N SER A 44 16.63 -4.18 9.62
CA SER A 44 17.86 -3.57 10.15
C SER A 44 17.81 -3.39 11.68
N GLN A 45 16.65 -3.03 12.26
CA GLN A 45 16.47 -2.95 13.71
C GLN A 45 16.67 -4.31 14.40
N LYS A 46 16.38 -5.41 13.73
CA LYS A 46 16.59 -6.78 14.20
C LYS A 46 18.03 -7.29 14.01
N GLY A 47 18.95 -6.43 13.59
CA GLY A 47 20.35 -6.81 13.35
C GLY A 47 20.59 -7.57 12.03
N MET A 48 19.58 -7.66 11.17
CA MET A 48 19.75 -8.21 9.83
C MET A 48 20.33 -7.15 8.87
N THR A 49 20.95 -7.58 7.79
CA THR A 49 21.60 -6.69 6.83
C THR A 49 20.83 -6.70 5.50
N PRO A 50 19.75 -5.90 5.34
CA PRO A 50 19.03 -5.81 4.07
C PRO A 50 19.82 -5.03 3.04
N CYS A 51 19.68 -5.43 1.76
CA CYS A 51 20.20 -4.75 0.61
C CYS A 51 19.10 -4.57 -0.43
N VAL A 52 18.77 -3.32 -0.75
CA VAL A 52 17.75 -3.01 -1.77
C VAL A 52 18.36 -3.07 -3.16
N VAL A 53 17.67 -3.76 -4.09
CA VAL A 53 18.08 -3.82 -5.51
C VAL A 53 16.93 -3.25 -6.35
N THR A 54 17.19 -2.12 -7.04
CA THR A 54 16.14 -1.32 -7.70
C THR A 54 16.65 -0.61 -8.96
N PRO A 55 15.76 -0.24 -9.91
CA PRO A 55 16.15 0.61 -11.04
C PRO A 55 16.73 1.97 -10.59
N TRP A 56 17.73 2.45 -11.31
CA TRP A 56 18.32 3.76 -11.08
C TRP A 56 17.31 4.90 -11.33
N ASN A 57 17.32 5.93 -10.46
CA ASN A 57 16.51 7.13 -10.59
C ASN A 57 17.41 8.37 -10.45
N PRO A 58 17.29 9.40 -11.31
CA PRO A 58 18.12 10.61 -11.24
C PRO A 58 17.95 11.41 -9.95
N LYS A 59 16.78 11.32 -9.30
CA LYS A 59 16.47 11.97 -8.02
C LYS A 59 16.68 11.04 -6.82
N GLN A 60 17.64 10.13 -6.91
CA GLN A 60 17.91 9.15 -5.86
C GLN A 60 18.37 9.80 -4.55
N LEU A 61 17.94 9.23 -3.45
CA LEU A 61 18.38 9.58 -2.10
C LEU A 61 19.51 8.67 -1.64
N GLN A 62 20.27 9.12 -0.62
CA GLN A 62 21.22 8.27 0.10
C GLN A 62 20.52 7.64 1.30
N TYR A 63 20.92 6.41 1.63
CA TYR A 63 20.34 5.62 2.71
C TYR A 63 21.44 5.06 3.60
N PRO A 64 21.16 4.78 4.89
CA PRO A 64 22.11 4.16 5.81
C PRO A 64 22.32 2.65 5.59
N TYR A 65 21.69 2.09 4.58
CA TYR A 65 21.80 0.70 4.15
C TYR A 65 22.14 0.62 2.68
N GLU A 66 22.56 -0.57 2.27
CA GLU A 66 22.99 -0.82 0.89
C GLU A 66 21.84 -0.70 -0.10
N VAL A 67 21.99 0.13 -1.13
CA VAL A 67 21.06 0.24 -2.26
C VAL A 67 21.81 0.08 -3.58
N MET A 68 21.63 -1.06 -4.20
CA MET A 68 22.17 -1.37 -5.52
C MET A 68 21.21 -0.93 -6.61
N ARG A 69 21.66 -0.03 -7.46
CA ARG A 69 20.85 0.53 -8.55
C ARG A 69 21.39 0.08 -9.89
N TYR A 70 20.51 -0.33 -10.80
CA TYR A 70 20.85 -0.76 -12.14
C TYR A 70 20.20 0.12 -13.21
N PHE A 71 20.75 0.10 -14.40
CA PHE A 71 20.34 0.93 -15.52
C PHE A 71 18.85 0.85 -15.81
N SER A 72 18.21 2.01 -16.02
CA SER A 72 16.78 2.13 -16.26
C SER A 72 16.43 3.30 -17.15
N LEU A 73 15.29 3.20 -17.83
CA LEU A 73 14.70 4.27 -18.64
C LEU A 73 13.31 4.66 -18.11
N PRO A 74 12.87 5.93 -18.26
CA PRO A 74 11.53 6.34 -17.88
C PRO A 74 10.47 5.57 -18.67
N ILE A 75 9.35 5.23 -18.01
CA ILE A 75 8.17 4.74 -18.71
C ILE A 75 7.36 5.96 -19.14
N TRP A 76 7.27 6.18 -20.47
CA TRP A 76 6.75 7.41 -21.08
C TRP A 76 5.34 7.79 -20.57
N ASN A 77 4.45 6.81 -20.52
CA ASN A 77 3.03 6.97 -20.14
C ASN A 77 2.74 6.70 -18.65
N ARG A 78 3.77 6.42 -17.83
CA ARG A 78 3.64 6.10 -16.40
C ARG A 78 4.69 6.86 -15.55
N LYS A 79 4.87 8.14 -15.80
CA LYS A 79 5.74 8.95 -14.94
C LYS A 79 5.18 8.97 -13.51
N PRO A 80 6.00 8.89 -12.46
CA PRO A 80 7.49 8.92 -12.45
C PRO A 80 8.19 7.55 -12.58
N TYR A 81 7.47 6.47 -12.88
CA TYR A 81 8.00 5.11 -12.92
C TYR A 81 9.04 4.92 -14.02
N ARG A 82 9.98 3.99 -13.76
CA ARG A 82 11.08 3.64 -14.65
C ARG A 82 11.12 2.12 -14.87
N TYR A 83 11.53 1.72 -16.05
CA TYR A 83 11.75 0.31 -16.38
C TYR A 83 13.24 -0.01 -16.38
N GLY A 84 13.63 -1.05 -15.66
CA GLY A 84 15.01 -1.45 -15.51
C GLY A 84 15.51 -2.41 -16.61
N TYR A 85 16.75 -2.23 -17.01
CA TYR A 85 17.43 -3.07 -17.99
C TYR A 85 18.73 -3.66 -17.41
N PRO A 86 18.65 -4.55 -16.39
CA PRO A 86 19.84 -5.06 -15.71
C PRO A 86 20.77 -5.84 -16.64
N LYS A 87 20.27 -6.41 -17.75
CA LYS A 87 21.10 -7.11 -18.75
C LYS A 87 22.09 -6.19 -19.47
N LEU A 88 21.78 -4.89 -19.53
CA LEU A 88 22.63 -3.86 -20.16
C LEU A 88 23.58 -3.19 -19.17
N ASP A 89 23.64 -3.68 -17.92
CA ASP A 89 24.45 -3.11 -16.85
C ASP A 89 25.46 -4.12 -16.31
N PRO A 90 26.68 -4.17 -16.89
CA PRO A 90 27.72 -5.10 -16.43
C PRO A 90 28.20 -4.81 -15.01
N PHE A 91 28.08 -3.55 -14.54
CA PHE A 91 28.53 -3.16 -13.20
C PHE A 91 27.63 -3.77 -12.13
N ILE A 92 26.30 -3.74 -12.31
CA ILE A 92 25.40 -4.39 -11.38
C ILE A 92 25.65 -5.90 -11.32
N TRP A 93 25.93 -6.55 -12.46
CA TRP A 93 26.23 -7.98 -12.50
C TRP A 93 27.52 -8.33 -11.78
N LYS A 94 28.57 -7.49 -11.89
CA LYS A 94 29.82 -7.65 -11.15
C LYS A 94 29.54 -7.53 -9.63
N ARG A 95 28.77 -6.52 -9.23
CA ARG A 95 28.44 -6.26 -7.83
C ARG A 95 27.61 -7.40 -7.23
N LEU A 96 26.51 -7.81 -7.89
CA LEU A 96 25.65 -8.92 -7.43
C LEU A 96 26.41 -10.24 -7.32
N ARG A 97 27.35 -10.53 -8.23
CA ARG A 97 28.16 -11.76 -8.15
C ARG A 97 29.10 -11.80 -6.95
N ASN A 98 29.58 -10.63 -6.53
CA ASN A 98 30.51 -10.50 -5.39
C ASN A 98 29.78 -10.29 -4.07
N THR A 99 28.45 -10.23 -4.08
CA THR A 99 27.63 -10.06 -2.87
C THR A 99 27.22 -11.42 -2.34
N ASN A 100 27.51 -11.66 -1.06
CA ASN A 100 27.07 -12.85 -0.35
C ASN A 100 25.61 -12.64 0.12
N PHE A 101 24.64 -13.18 -0.60
CA PHE A 101 23.25 -13.16 -0.17
C PHE A 101 22.91 -14.44 0.62
N LYS A 102 22.05 -14.30 1.67
CA LYS A 102 21.42 -15.41 2.38
C LYS A 102 20.09 -15.81 1.77
N LEU A 103 19.33 -14.81 1.31
CA LEU A 103 17.99 -14.95 0.79
C LEU A 103 17.67 -13.76 -0.14
N LEU A 104 16.81 -14.01 -1.13
CA LEU A 104 16.28 -12.98 -2.01
C LEU A 104 14.77 -12.88 -1.80
N HIS A 105 14.27 -11.64 -1.68
CA HIS A 105 12.85 -11.36 -1.61
C HIS A 105 12.48 -10.30 -2.64
N SER A 106 11.60 -10.62 -3.57
CA SER A 106 11.17 -9.70 -4.62
C SER A 106 9.71 -9.29 -4.43
N HIS A 107 9.50 -7.98 -4.37
CA HIS A 107 8.18 -7.36 -4.25
C HIS A 107 7.55 -7.01 -5.61
N CYS A 108 8.25 -7.26 -6.71
CA CYS A 108 7.78 -6.99 -8.07
C CYS A 108 8.21 -8.09 -9.04
N PRO A 109 7.33 -8.53 -9.98
CA PRO A 109 7.64 -9.59 -10.94
C PRO A 109 8.33 -9.10 -12.22
N PHE A 110 8.57 -7.79 -12.37
CA PHE A 110 9.07 -7.19 -13.61
C PHE A 110 10.61 -7.24 -13.72
N SER A 111 11.28 -6.09 -13.82
CA SER A 111 12.73 -6.07 -14.08
C SER A 111 13.54 -6.55 -12.88
N SER A 112 13.19 -6.12 -11.66
CA SER A 112 13.86 -6.55 -10.43
C SER A 112 13.58 -8.01 -10.09
N GLY A 113 12.34 -8.48 -10.25
CA GLY A 113 12.01 -9.89 -10.03
C GLY A 113 12.76 -10.84 -10.95
N ARG A 114 12.86 -10.50 -12.25
CA ARG A 114 13.65 -11.30 -13.20
C ARG A 114 15.14 -11.25 -12.91
N LEU A 115 15.64 -10.13 -12.39
CA LEU A 115 17.01 -10.03 -11.91
C LEU A 115 17.23 -10.95 -10.70
N ALA A 116 16.31 -10.94 -9.72
CA ALA A 116 16.35 -11.83 -8.56
C ALA A 116 16.36 -13.32 -8.95
N VAL A 117 15.51 -13.73 -9.90
CA VAL A 117 15.54 -15.11 -10.46
C VAL A 117 16.89 -15.45 -11.07
N SER A 118 17.50 -14.49 -11.75
CA SER A 118 18.82 -14.71 -12.36
C SER A 118 19.94 -14.84 -11.32
N VAL A 119 19.86 -14.08 -10.22
CA VAL A 119 20.79 -14.19 -9.08
C VAL A 119 20.57 -15.51 -8.34
N LYS A 120 19.32 -15.89 -8.04
CA LYS A 120 18.95 -17.19 -7.46
C LYS A 120 19.63 -18.35 -8.20
N LYS A 121 19.48 -18.39 -9.53
CA LYS A 121 20.05 -19.46 -10.36
C LYS A 121 21.57 -19.52 -10.33
N LYS A 122 22.25 -18.38 -10.16
CA LYS A 122 23.73 -18.31 -10.15
C LYS A 122 24.34 -18.62 -8.79
N GLN A 123 23.65 -18.29 -7.71
CA GLN A 123 24.16 -18.44 -6.35
C GLN A 123 23.47 -19.56 -5.56
N THR A 124 22.45 -20.20 -6.14
CA THR A 124 21.67 -21.27 -5.49
C THR A 124 21.08 -20.81 -4.15
N LEU A 125 20.24 -19.77 -4.22
CA LEU A 125 19.63 -19.11 -3.06
C LEU A 125 18.12 -19.26 -3.03
N PRO A 126 17.48 -19.24 -1.84
CA PRO A 126 16.05 -19.13 -1.76
C PRO A 126 15.55 -17.78 -2.28
N LEU A 127 14.42 -17.80 -2.99
CA LEU A 127 13.74 -16.63 -3.52
C LEU A 127 12.28 -16.63 -3.10
N ILE A 128 11.87 -15.56 -2.43
CA ILE A 128 10.47 -15.27 -2.11
C ILE A 128 9.94 -14.22 -3.07
N GLY A 129 8.68 -14.36 -3.50
CA GLY A 129 7.97 -13.35 -4.25
C GLY A 129 6.74 -12.86 -3.48
N THR A 130 6.54 -11.56 -3.31
CA THR A 130 5.28 -11.02 -2.76
C THR A 130 4.38 -10.51 -3.88
N PHE A 131 3.11 -10.93 -3.82
CA PHE A 131 2.07 -10.54 -4.77
C PHE A 131 1.32 -9.31 -4.26
N HIS A 132 1.55 -8.14 -4.88
CA HIS A 132 0.99 -6.87 -4.41
C HIS A 132 -0.21 -6.35 -5.22
N SER A 133 -0.31 -6.68 -6.51
CA SER A 133 -1.25 -6.01 -7.43
C SER A 133 -2.09 -6.98 -8.25
N LYS A 134 -3.29 -6.55 -8.64
CA LYS A 134 -4.12 -7.22 -9.66
C LYS A 134 -3.52 -6.98 -11.05
N TYR A 135 -2.38 -7.63 -11.32
CA TYR A 135 -1.54 -7.36 -12.51
C TYR A 135 -2.32 -7.42 -13.83
N ARG A 136 -3.29 -8.33 -13.99
CA ARG A 136 -4.08 -8.43 -15.22
C ARG A 136 -4.87 -7.15 -15.46
N GLN A 137 -5.59 -6.66 -14.48
CA GLN A 137 -6.40 -5.43 -14.57
C GLN A 137 -5.52 -4.20 -14.79
N ASP A 138 -4.37 -4.11 -14.10
CA ASP A 138 -3.38 -3.04 -14.30
C ASP A 138 -2.85 -3.01 -15.73
N LEU A 139 -2.58 -4.19 -16.30
CA LEU A 139 -2.07 -4.32 -17.67
C LEU A 139 -3.15 -4.02 -18.70
N GLU A 140 -4.37 -4.52 -18.53
CA GLU A 140 -5.51 -4.23 -19.41
C GLU A 140 -5.79 -2.73 -19.46
N HIS A 141 -5.76 -2.05 -18.31
CA HIS A 141 -5.88 -0.60 -18.27
C HIS A 141 -4.72 0.11 -18.98
N SER A 142 -3.48 -0.34 -18.74
CA SER A 142 -2.27 0.29 -19.30
C SER A 142 -2.07 0.05 -20.79
N PHE A 143 -2.54 -1.09 -21.29
CA PHE A 143 -2.37 -1.55 -22.67
C PHE A 143 -3.69 -1.59 -23.44
N ARG A 144 -4.64 -0.67 -23.16
CA ARG A 144 -5.92 -0.58 -23.87
C ARG A 144 -5.77 -0.54 -25.40
N ASN A 145 -4.73 0.11 -25.89
CA ASN A 145 -4.41 0.22 -27.32
C ASN A 145 -3.56 -0.95 -27.86
N ALA A 146 -3.16 -1.88 -27.01
CA ALA A 146 -2.34 -3.05 -27.37
C ALA A 146 -2.71 -4.28 -26.51
N PRO A 147 -3.98 -4.73 -26.49
CA PRO A 147 -4.45 -5.77 -25.59
C PRO A 147 -3.74 -7.13 -25.80
N TRP A 148 -3.20 -7.38 -26.98
CA TRP A 148 -2.42 -8.57 -27.30
C TRP A 148 -1.12 -8.72 -26.46
N CYS A 149 -0.61 -7.62 -25.90
CA CYS A 149 0.55 -7.66 -25.01
C CYS A 149 0.23 -8.29 -23.64
N VAL A 150 -1.03 -8.18 -23.17
CA VAL A 150 -1.42 -8.57 -21.80
C VAL A 150 -1.14 -10.04 -21.53
N PRO A 151 -1.56 -11.00 -22.37
CA PRO A 151 -1.25 -12.42 -22.11
C PRO A 151 0.24 -12.73 -22.07
N ILE A 152 1.03 -12.05 -22.90
CA ILE A 152 2.48 -12.24 -22.96
C ILE A 152 3.14 -11.76 -21.66
N ILE A 153 2.71 -10.60 -21.15
CA ILE A 153 3.25 -10.04 -19.90
C ILE A 153 2.77 -10.88 -18.72
N MET A 154 1.51 -11.30 -18.70
CA MET A 154 0.95 -12.18 -17.66
C MET A 154 1.70 -13.51 -17.57
N LYS A 155 2.03 -14.12 -18.71
CA LYS A 155 2.88 -15.32 -18.72
C LYS A 155 4.23 -15.06 -18.04
N ARG A 156 4.88 -13.95 -18.32
CA ARG A 156 6.18 -13.60 -17.70
C ARG A 156 6.05 -13.35 -16.19
N ILE A 157 4.94 -12.80 -15.75
CA ILE A 157 4.63 -12.62 -14.32
C ILE A 157 4.46 -13.97 -13.65
N LEU A 158 3.71 -14.88 -14.27
CA LEU A 158 3.52 -16.24 -13.78
C LEU A 158 4.85 -17.03 -13.76
N ASP A 159 5.67 -16.90 -14.81
CA ASP A 159 7.01 -17.52 -14.87
C ASP A 159 7.91 -17.05 -13.72
N PHE A 160 7.81 -15.76 -13.33
CA PHE A 160 8.52 -15.24 -12.16
C PHE A 160 8.03 -15.90 -10.87
N PHE A 161 6.71 -15.92 -10.61
CA PHE A 161 6.17 -16.53 -9.39
C PHE A 161 6.45 -18.02 -9.33
N ASN A 162 6.40 -18.74 -10.45
CA ASN A 162 6.78 -20.15 -10.53
C ASN A 162 8.28 -20.42 -10.28
N ALA A 163 9.13 -19.40 -10.43
CA ALA A 163 10.56 -19.48 -10.11
C ALA A 163 10.86 -19.20 -8.62
N CYS A 164 9.90 -18.67 -7.87
CA CYS A 164 10.02 -18.46 -6.42
C CYS A 164 9.84 -19.79 -5.67
N ASP A 165 10.51 -19.92 -4.53
CA ASP A 165 10.34 -21.08 -3.64
C ASP A 165 9.07 -20.96 -2.81
N GLU A 166 8.67 -19.74 -2.54
CA GLU A 166 7.43 -19.40 -1.83
C GLU A 166 6.88 -18.07 -2.36
N VAL A 167 5.56 -17.96 -2.46
CA VAL A 167 4.88 -16.71 -2.82
C VAL A 167 4.04 -16.24 -1.64
N TRP A 168 4.24 -14.99 -1.25
CA TRP A 168 3.48 -14.36 -0.17
C TRP A 168 2.37 -13.47 -0.73
N ILE A 169 1.23 -13.51 -0.05
CA ILE A 169 0.05 -12.72 -0.37
C ILE A 169 -0.37 -11.90 0.86
N PRO A 170 -0.85 -10.65 0.69
CA PRO A 170 -1.17 -9.78 1.82
C PRO A 170 -2.48 -10.11 2.54
N GLN A 171 -3.36 -10.91 1.93
CA GLN A 171 -4.65 -11.36 2.47
C GLN A 171 -5.04 -12.69 1.85
N ALA A 172 -5.86 -13.49 2.56
CA ALA A 172 -6.24 -14.84 2.10
C ALA A 172 -7.03 -14.81 0.78
N TYR A 173 -7.96 -13.86 0.63
CA TYR A 173 -8.76 -13.70 -0.61
C TYR A 173 -7.92 -13.43 -1.87
N VAL A 174 -6.70 -12.94 -1.72
CA VAL A 174 -5.79 -12.75 -2.86
C VAL A 174 -5.36 -14.08 -3.46
N GLU A 175 -5.48 -15.19 -2.71
CA GLU A 175 -5.19 -16.53 -3.22
C GLU A 175 -6.01 -16.86 -4.47
N ASP A 176 -7.32 -16.57 -4.48
CA ASP A 176 -8.17 -16.84 -5.64
C ASP A 176 -7.66 -16.13 -6.89
N THR A 177 -7.28 -14.86 -6.77
CA THR A 177 -6.69 -14.09 -7.87
C THR A 177 -5.38 -14.72 -8.38
N VAL A 178 -4.52 -15.17 -7.47
CA VAL A 178 -3.23 -15.78 -7.82
C VAL A 178 -3.46 -17.16 -8.49
N ARG A 179 -4.44 -17.92 -8.01
CA ARG A 179 -4.84 -19.23 -8.61
C ARG A 179 -5.46 -19.03 -9.99
N GLU A 180 -6.32 -18.04 -10.18
CA GLU A 180 -6.87 -17.66 -11.49
C GLU A 180 -5.79 -17.30 -12.51
N TYR A 181 -4.67 -16.72 -12.06
CA TYR A 181 -3.52 -16.45 -12.94
C TYR A 181 -2.75 -17.72 -13.31
N GLY A 182 -3.08 -18.86 -12.70
CA GLY A 182 -2.51 -20.18 -12.99
C GLY A 182 -1.34 -20.58 -12.09
N TYR A 183 -1.07 -19.85 -11.00
CA TYR A 183 -0.05 -20.25 -10.04
C TYR A 183 -0.52 -21.45 -9.19
N LYS A 184 0.32 -22.49 -9.10
CA LYS A 184 0.02 -23.75 -8.37
C LYS A 184 0.95 -24.01 -7.20
N GLY A 185 1.94 -23.14 -6.99
CA GLY A 185 2.93 -23.31 -5.93
C GLY A 185 2.39 -22.95 -4.54
N LYS A 186 3.30 -22.95 -3.56
CA LYS A 186 2.99 -22.63 -2.16
C LYS A 186 2.67 -21.14 -2.03
N LEU A 187 1.55 -20.85 -1.36
CA LEU A 187 1.17 -19.49 -0.93
C LEU A 187 1.20 -19.41 0.58
N SER A 188 1.62 -18.27 1.08
CA SER A 188 1.56 -17.93 2.52
C SER A 188 0.99 -16.54 2.68
N VAL A 189 0.09 -16.36 3.63
CA VAL A 189 -0.42 -15.04 3.99
C VAL A 189 0.61 -14.36 4.88
N VAL A 190 1.06 -13.16 4.45
CA VAL A 190 1.90 -12.24 5.23
C VAL A 190 1.29 -10.85 5.08
N GLU A 191 0.61 -10.43 6.12
CA GLU A 191 -0.13 -9.16 6.10
C GLU A 191 0.79 -7.95 6.04
N ASN A 192 0.26 -6.84 5.53
CA ASN A 192 0.94 -5.56 5.58
C ASN A 192 0.81 -4.94 6.99
N GLY A 193 1.86 -4.29 7.44
CA GLY A 193 1.88 -3.53 8.69
C GLY A 193 1.36 -2.10 8.52
N ASN A 194 1.30 -1.40 9.65
CA ASN A 194 0.89 -0.01 9.74
C ASN A 194 1.84 0.77 10.64
N ASP A 195 2.29 1.94 10.18
CA ASP A 195 3.16 2.84 10.94
C ASP A 195 2.38 3.89 11.76
N PHE A 196 1.12 4.15 11.44
CA PHE A 196 0.32 5.16 12.13
C PHE A 196 0.01 4.82 13.58
N ALA A 197 -0.11 3.52 13.90
CA ALA A 197 -0.33 3.09 15.28
C ALA A 197 0.74 3.60 16.25
N THR A 198 1.98 3.76 15.77
CA THR A 198 3.13 4.22 16.58
C THR A 198 3.28 5.75 16.60
N MET A 199 2.52 6.48 15.76
CA MET A 199 2.59 7.94 15.68
C MET A 199 1.81 8.64 16.79
N VAL A 200 0.78 7.98 17.34
CA VAL A 200 -0.04 8.54 18.43
C VAL A 200 0.70 8.34 19.76
N LYS A 201 1.32 9.43 20.23
CA LYS A 201 1.91 9.47 21.57
C LYS A 201 0.84 9.93 22.57
N GLY A 202 0.37 9.01 23.42
CA GLY A 202 -0.66 9.28 24.43
C GLY A 202 -2.06 8.85 24.01
N ASP A 203 -3.08 9.54 24.51
CA ASP A 203 -4.45 9.19 24.28
C ASP A 203 -4.94 9.56 22.86
N LEU A 204 -5.56 8.60 22.17
CA LEU A 204 -6.05 8.78 20.80
C LEU A 204 -7.21 9.80 20.76
N PHE A 205 -8.04 9.84 21.79
CA PHE A 205 -9.17 10.77 21.83
C PHE A 205 -8.68 12.23 21.84
N ASP A 206 -7.67 12.51 22.67
CA ASP A 206 -7.04 13.83 22.71
C ASP A 206 -6.35 14.18 21.38
N TYR A 207 -5.70 13.18 20.75
CA TYR A 207 -5.09 13.36 19.43
C TYR A 207 -6.14 13.70 18.36
N LYS A 208 -7.26 12.96 18.32
CA LYS A 208 -8.39 13.21 17.40
C LYS A 208 -8.99 14.61 17.60
N LYS A 209 -9.18 15.03 18.85
CA LYS A 209 -9.70 16.36 19.16
C LYS A 209 -8.78 17.46 18.64
N LYS A 210 -7.48 17.34 18.88
CA LYS A 210 -6.46 18.30 18.35
C LYS A 210 -6.43 18.29 16.83
N ALA A 211 -6.54 17.11 16.21
CA ALA A 211 -6.56 16.96 14.77
C ALA A 211 -7.78 17.66 14.13
N ARG A 212 -8.99 17.50 14.71
CA ARG A 212 -10.19 18.22 14.24
C ARG A 212 -10.02 19.74 14.28
N VAL A 213 -9.51 20.28 15.39
CA VAL A 213 -9.23 21.72 15.51
C VAL A 213 -8.23 22.18 14.45
N SER A 214 -7.13 21.43 14.25
CA SER A 214 -6.07 21.81 13.30
C SER A 214 -6.50 21.71 11.83
N THR A 215 -7.51 20.89 11.52
CA THR A 215 -8.07 20.71 10.17
C THR A 215 -9.31 21.58 9.92
N GLY A 216 -9.75 22.36 10.91
CA GLY A 216 -10.88 23.27 10.77
C GLY A 216 -12.25 22.59 10.64
N ILE A 217 -12.38 21.36 11.17
CA ILE A 217 -13.64 20.59 11.13
C ILE A 217 -14.44 20.92 12.39
N ALA A 218 -15.67 21.38 12.22
CA ALA A 218 -16.56 21.72 13.34
C ALA A 218 -17.11 20.45 14.04
N ASP A 219 -17.45 20.58 15.33
CA ASP A 219 -17.91 19.45 16.15
C ASP A 219 -19.29 18.92 15.72
N ASP A 220 -20.09 19.73 15.05
CA ASP A 220 -21.42 19.41 14.53
C ASP A 220 -21.41 18.92 13.07
N GLU A 221 -20.25 18.84 12.44
CA GLU A 221 -20.04 18.25 11.12
C GLU A 221 -19.65 16.78 11.24
N ILE A 222 -20.17 15.91 10.36
CA ILE A 222 -19.55 14.60 10.12
C ILE A 222 -18.38 14.75 9.17
N ALA A 223 -17.20 14.30 9.59
CA ALA A 223 -15.97 14.41 8.84
C ALA A 223 -15.74 13.16 7.97
N LEU A 224 -15.70 13.34 6.66
CA LEU A 224 -15.49 12.31 5.66
C LEU A 224 -14.12 12.44 5.04
N LEU A 225 -13.46 11.33 4.75
CA LEU A 225 -12.12 11.29 4.16
C LEU A 225 -12.04 10.29 3.03
N PHE A 226 -11.34 10.66 1.97
CA PHE A 226 -10.81 9.73 0.96
C PHE A 226 -9.32 9.98 0.78
N VAL A 227 -8.52 8.93 0.79
CA VAL A 227 -7.08 8.96 0.53
C VAL A 227 -6.75 7.96 -0.55
N GLY A 228 -6.12 8.41 -1.63
CA GLY A 228 -5.74 7.56 -2.75
C GLY A 228 -5.64 8.29 -4.08
N GLN A 229 -5.39 7.52 -5.13
CA GLN A 229 -5.42 8.08 -6.48
C GLN A 229 -6.83 8.52 -6.85
N HIS A 230 -6.99 9.74 -7.34
CA HIS A 230 -8.24 10.28 -7.85
C HIS A 230 -8.51 9.74 -9.26
N ILE A 231 -8.95 8.49 -9.31
CA ILE A 231 -9.30 7.75 -10.53
C ILE A 231 -10.67 7.09 -10.37
N LYS A 232 -11.39 6.89 -11.47
CA LYS A 232 -12.77 6.34 -11.42
C LYS A 232 -12.83 4.93 -10.85
N GLU A 233 -11.75 4.15 -11.05
CA GLU A 233 -11.61 2.79 -10.53
C GLU A 233 -11.61 2.73 -8.98
N LYS A 234 -11.29 3.84 -8.31
CA LYS A 234 -11.37 3.98 -6.85
C LYS A 234 -12.75 4.41 -6.35
N GLY A 235 -13.72 4.54 -7.25
CA GLY A 235 -15.10 4.87 -6.90
C GLY A 235 -15.32 6.34 -6.49
N VAL A 236 -14.44 7.25 -6.94
CA VAL A 236 -14.56 8.68 -6.61
C VAL A 236 -15.88 9.28 -7.09
N ASP A 237 -16.44 8.79 -8.20
CA ASP A 237 -17.76 9.23 -8.70
C ASP A 237 -18.87 8.85 -7.70
N THR A 238 -18.84 7.64 -7.12
CA THR A 238 -19.79 7.21 -6.09
C THR A 238 -19.73 8.11 -4.86
N ILE A 239 -18.52 8.54 -4.44
CA ILE A 239 -18.39 9.50 -3.34
C ILE A 239 -19.04 10.82 -3.70
N LEU A 240 -18.77 11.38 -4.89
CA LEU A 240 -19.35 12.65 -5.33
C LEU A 240 -20.89 12.59 -5.40
N ASP A 241 -21.45 11.50 -5.97
CA ASP A 241 -22.90 11.25 -6.00
C ASP A 241 -23.47 11.22 -4.57
N THR A 242 -22.76 10.57 -3.65
CA THR A 242 -23.16 10.50 -2.22
C THR A 242 -23.20 11.89 -1.59
N LEU A 243 -22.17 12.73 -1.84
CA LEU A 243 -22.11 14.08 -1.29
C LEU A 243 -23.26 14.97 -1.80
N GLU A 244 -23.66 14.80 -3.07
CA GLU A 244 -24.83 15.49 -3.63
C GLU A 244 -26.13 15.06 -2.94
N LEU A 245 -26.26 13.76 -2.60
CA LEU A 245 -27.42 13.25 -1.87
C LEU A 245 -27.45 13.66 -0.40
N LEU A 246 -26.30 13.93 0.22
CA LEU A 246 -26.19 14.40 1.60
C LEU A 246 -26.46 15.88 1.74
N ASP A 247 -26.36 16.65 0.65
CA ASP A 247 -26.58 18.10 0.66
C ASP A 247 -27.99 18.45 1.17
N GLY A 248 -28.05 19.36 2.13
CA GLY A 248 -29.29 19.77 2.79
C GLY A 248 -29.86 18.75 3.80
N LYS A 249 -29.28 17.54 3.95
CA LYS A 249 -29.73 16.54 4.93
C LYS A 249 -28.93 16.59 6.24
N ILE A 250 -27.62 16.70 6.13
CA ILE A 250 -26.71 16.74 7.28
C ILE A 250 -25.59 17.75 7.04
N LYS A 251 -24.93 18.19 8.12
CA LYS A 251 -23.69 18.96 8.04
C LYS A 251 -22.51 18.00 7.87
N PHE A 252 -21.73 18.19 6.84
CA PHE A 252 -20.54 17.36 6.59
C PHE A 252 -19.35 18.18 6.10
N ARG A 253 -18.16 17.63 6.31
CA ARG A 253 -16.89 18.06 5.73
C ARG A 253 -16.25 16.90 5.00
N MET A 254 -15.92 17.06 3.72
CA MET A 254 -15.23 16.04 2.93
C MET A 254 -13.83 16.48 2.56
N ASN A 255 -12.83 15.65 2.87
CA ASN A 255 -11.44 15.85 2.51
C ASN A 255 -10.99 14.78 1.49
N PHE A 256 -10.53 15.23 0.32
CA PHE A 256 -9.89 14.39 -0.68
C PHE A 256 -8.38 14.59 -0.65
N ILE A 257 -7.62 13.51 -0.40
CA ILE A 257 -6.16 13.52 -0.37
C ILE A 257 -5.62 12.59 -1.44
N GLY A 258 -4.75 13.12 -2.30
CA GLY A 258 -4.17 12.42 -3.44
C GLY A 258 -4.30 13.19 -4.73
N ASN A 259 -4.00 12.52 -5.83
CA ASN A 259 -4.10 13.08 -7.18
C ASN A 259 -4.39 11.96 -8.20
N GLY A 260 -4.83 12.30 -9.40
CA GLY A 260 -5.10 11.34 -10.45
C GLY A 260 -5.79 12.00 -11.64
N TYR A 261 -6.06 11.21 -12.69
CA TYR A 261 -6.63 11.76 -13.92
C TYR A 261 -8.04 12.35 -13.76
N ALA A 262 -8.79 11.94 -12.72
CA ALA A 262 -10.13 12.47 -12.43
C ALA A 262 -10.11 13.75 -11.58
N TYR A 263 -8.96 14.18 -11.03
CA TYR A 263 -8.86 15.28 -10.08
C TYR A 263 -9.54 16.57 -10.55
N GLU A 264 -9.26 17.01 -11.78
CA GLU A 264 -9.84 18.26 -12.30
C GLU A 264 -11.34 18.13 -12.64
N GLU A 265 -11.78 16.93 -13.02
CA GLU A 265 -13.21 16.63 -13.25
C GLU A 265 -13.98 16.69 -11.93
N MET A 266 -13.44 16.08 -10.86
CA MET A 266 -14.02 16.11 -9.52
C MET A 266 -14.16 17.53 -8.99
N LYS A 267 -13.13 18.38 -9.12
CA LYS A 267 -13.18 19.79 -8.69
C LYS A 267 -14.26 20.59 -9.42
N ARG A 268 -14.36 20.42 -10.76
CA ARG A 268 -15.40 21.10 -11.56
C ARG A 268 -16.79 20.63 -11.13
N ARG A 269 -16.98 19.35 -10.85
CA ARG A 269 -18.25 18.81 -10.38
C ARG A 269 -18.64 19.39 -9.03
N VAL A 270 -17.74 19.40 -8.04
CA VAL A 270 -17.94 20.00 -6.72
C VAL A 270 -18.35 21.48 -6.84
N ALA A 271 -17.68 22.26 -7.68
CA ALA A 271 -18.01 23.66 -7.90
C ALA A 271 -19.40 23.84 -8.55
N SER A 272 -19.74 23.03 -9.57
CA SER A 272 -21.02 23.10 -10.25
C SER A 272 -22.22 22.75 -9.36
N LYS A 273 -21.98 21.92 -8.34
CA LYS A 273 -22.99 21.48 -7.35
C LYS A 273 -22.98 22.35 -6.08
N ARG A 274 -22.21 23.45 -6.05
CA ARG A 274 -22.10 24.39 -4.91
C ARG A 274 -21.67 23.73 -3.60
N LEU A 275 -20.79 22.72 -3.69
CA LEU A 275 -20.25 21.99 -2.54
C LEU A 275 -18.86 22.47 -2.12
N SER A 276 -18.31 23.55 -2.73
CA SER A 276 -16.94 24.02 -2.53
C SER A 276 -16.63 24.50 -1.12
N ASP A 277 -17.64 24.86 -0.34
CA ASP A 277 -17.53 25.24 1.07
C ASP A 277 -17.39 24.04 2.02
N ARG A 278 -17.72 22.82 1.55
CA ARG A 278 -17.76 21.58 2.34
C ARG A 278 -16.79 20.51 1.84
N VAL A 279 -16.23 20.67 0.65
CA VAL A 279 -15.34 19.69 0.01
C VAL A 279 -13.99 20.33 -0.26
N THR A 280 -12.93 19.74 0.30
CA THR A 280 -11.56 20.24 0.15
C THR A 280 -10.69 19.20 -0.56
N PHE A 281 -9.88 19.64 -1.52
CA PHE A 281 -8.88 18.85 -2.23
C PHE A 281 -7.49 19.29 -1.81
N HIS A 282 -6.76 18.42 -1.13
CA HIS A 282 -5.43 18.75 -0.56
C HIS A 282 -4.27 18.41 -1.48
N GLY A 283 -4.53 17.71 -2.60
CA GLY A 283 -3.44 17.13 -3.39
C GLY A 283 -2.73 16.00 -2.65
N VAL A 284 -1.49 15.71 -3.02
CA VAL A 284 -0.69 14.65 -2.40
C VAL A 284 -0.05 15.18 -1.12
N ILE A 285 -0.30 14.53 0.00
CA ILE A 285 0.37 14.80 1.29
C ILE A 285 1.47 13.75 1.47
N ASN A 286 2.73 14.19 1.48
CA ASN A 286 3.89 13.30 1.62
C ASN A 286 4.29 13.07 3.08
N GLU A 287 4.07 14.07 3.93
CA GLU A 287 4.40 13.97 5.35
C GLU A 287 3.39 13.06 6.06
N ARG A 288 3.90 11.93 6.61
CA ARG A 288 3.07 10.92 7.25
C ARG A 288 2.30 11.45 8.46
N GLU A 289 2.91 12.35 9.25
CA GLU A 289 2.26 12.97 10.40
C GLU A 289 1.09 13.87 9.99
N ASP A 290 1.22 14.60 8.86
CA ASP A 290 0.14 15.41 8.32
C ASP A 290 -1.01 14.53 7.84
N LEU A 291 -0.71 13.44 7.14
CA LEU A 291 -1.70 12.48 6.68
C LEU A 291 -2.43 11.83 7.86
N ALA A 292 -1.70 11.44 8.92
CA ALA A 292 -2.27 10.88 10.14
C ALA A 292 -3.27 11.84 10.81
N ARG A 293 -3.01 13.14 10.78
CA ARG A 293 -3.95 14.15 11.30
C ARG A 293 -5.29 14.16 10.57
N TYR A 294 -5.29 14.04 9.23
CA TYR A 294 -6.54 13.97 8.47
C TYR A 294 -7.32 12.70 8.76
N TYR A 295 -6.65 11.56 8.86
CA TYR A 295 -7.33 10.33 9.29
C TYR A 295 -7.93 10.51 10.70
N ALA A 296 -7.14 10.98 11.66
CA ALA A 296 -7.61 11.17 13.04
C ALA A 296 -8.75 12.20 13.16
N ALA A 297 -8.74 13.26 12.34
CA ALA A 297 -9.80 14.27 12.34
C ALA A 297 -11.12 13.77 11.76
N SER A 298 -11.08 12.65 11.02
CA SER A 298 -12.25 12.14 10.31
C SER A 298 -13.09 11.18 11.14
N ASP A 299 -14.38 11.14 10.86
CA ASP A 299 -15.34 10.20 11.45
C ASP A 299 -15.46 8.94 10.60
N LEU A 300 -15.39 9.06 9.27
CA LEU A 300 -15.50 7.95 8.34
C LEU A 300 -14.46 8.08 7.21
N PHE A 301 -13.85 6.96 6.87
CA PHE A 301 -13.01 6.80 5.67
C PHE A 301 -13.83 6.13 4.57
N LEU A 302 -14.09 6.84 3.46
CA LEU A 302 -14.89 6.35 2.34
C LEU A 302 -13.96 5.71 1.30
N PHE A 303 -14.13 4.41 1.04
CA PHE A 303 -13.27 3.70 0.09
C PHE A 303 -14.06 2.73 -0.80
N PRO A 304 -14.89 3.24 -1.74
CA PRO A 304 -15.74 2.46 -2.62
C PRO A 304 -14.97 1.82 -3.80
N SER A 305 -13.83 1.18 -3.51
CA SER A 305 -12.99 0.56 -4.52
C SER A 305 -13.20 -0.95 -4.62
N PHE A 306 -13.42 -1.46 -5.84
CA PHE A 306 -13.30 -2.89 -6.15
C PHE A 306 -11.91 -3.27 -6.70
N TYR A 307 -11.06 -2.26 -6.93
CA TYR A 307 -9.81 -2.42 -7.65
C TYR A 307 -8.68 -2.94 -6.74
N ASP A 308 -8.68 -2.54 -5.47
CA ASP A 308 -7.55 -2.80 -4.56
C ASP A 308 -7.56 -4.22 -4.00
N ASN A 309 -6.36 -4.78 -3.79
CA ASN A 309 -6.19 -6.06 -3.13
C ASN A 309 -6.24 -5.94 -1.60
N ALA A 310 -5.23 -5.29 -1.02
CA ALA A 310 -5.07 -5.12 0.42
C ALA A 310 -4.63 -3.67 0.70
N PRO A 311 -5.56 -2.69 0.59
CA PRO A 311 -5.19 -1.28 0.62
C PRO A 311 -4.70 -0.88 2.02
N LEU A 312 -3.46 -0.37 2.10
CA LEU A 312 -2.87 0.13 3.35
C LEU A 312 -3.72 1.23 3.98
N VAL A 313 -4.37 2.05 3.15
CA VAL A 313 -5.21 3.18 3.58
C VAL A 313 -6.36 2.78 4.51
N VAL A 314 -6.90 1.56 4.37
CA VAL A 314 -7.94 1.02 5.28
C VAL A 314 -7.35 0.74 6.67
N ARG A 315 -6.15 0.18 6.72
CA ARG A 315 -5.44 -0.07 7.98
C ARG A 315 -4.92 1.24 8.60
N GLU A 316 -4.53 2.21 7.79
CA GLU A 316 -4.15 3.56 8.22
C GLU A 316 -5.33 4.28 8.89
N ALA A 317 -6.51 4.24 8.29
CA ALA A 317 -7.74 4.78 8.87
C ALA A 317 -8.06 4.10 10.21
N ALA A 318 -8.03 2.77 10.26
CA ALA A 318 -8.26 2.00 11.48
C ALA A 318 -7.29 2.37 12.61
N ALA A 319 -5.99 2.55 12.31
CA ALA A 319 -4.98 2.94 13.31
C ALA A 319 -5.28 4.31 13.94
N MET A 320 -5.89 5.22 13.19
CA MET A 320 -6.33 6.53 13.67
C MET A 320 -7.74 6.53 14.28
N GLY A 321 -8.34 5.34 14.45
CA GLY A 321 -9.69 5.21 14.99
C GLY A 321 -10.75 5.80 14.06
N THR A 322 -10.59 5.61 12.77
CA THR A 322 -11.52 6.07 11.72
C THR A 322 -11.98 4.85 10.93
N PRO A 323 -13.21 4.38 11.18
CA PRO A 323 -13.73 3.19 10.52
C PRO A 323 -13.96 3.46 9.03
N SER A 324 -13.70 2.44 8.22
CA SER A 324 -13.87 2.51 6.77
C SER A 324 -15.27 2.12 6.34
N VAL A 325 -15.79 2.78 5.31
CA VAL A 325 -16.99 2.37 4.57
C VAL A 325 -16.52 1.76 3.23
N LEU A 326 -16.72 0.46 3.07
CA LEU A 326 -16.24 -0.33 1.94
C LEU A 326 -17.41 -0.94 1.17
N LEU A 327 -17.12 -1.35 -0.07
CA LEU A 327 -18.10 -2.06 -0.88
C LEU A 327 -18.17 -3.53 -0.47
N GLU A 328 -19.39 -4.00 -0.23
CA GLU A 328 -19.67 -5.42 0.00
C GLU A 328 -19.13 -6.26 -1.17
N GLY A 329 -18.45 -7.37 -0.84
CA GLY A 329 -17.84 -8.26 -1.83
C GLY A 329 -16.56 -7.73 -2.50
N SER A 330 -16.05 -6.55 -2.10
CA SER A 330 -14.73 -6.09 -2.55
C SER A 330 -13.60 -6.83 -1.82
N THR A 331 -12.44 -6.96 -2.47
CA THR A 331 -11.25 -7.57 -1.86
C THR A 331 -10.78 -6.78 -0.63
N ALA A 332 -10.96 -5.46 -0.64
CA ALA A 332 -10.64 -4.60 0.49
C ALA A 332 -11.52 -4.89 1.72
N ALA A 333 -12.74 -5.41 1.51
CA ALA A 333 -13.70 -5.69 2.56
C ALA A 333 -13.47 -7.02 3.31
N GLU A 334 -12.56 -7.88 2.81
CA GLU A 334 -12.30 -9.21 3.41
C GLU A 334 -12.00 -9.15 4.91
N VAL A 335 -11.22 -8.15 5.32
CA VAL A 335 -10.81 -7.97 6.72
C VAL A 335 -11.87 -7.25 7.57
N VAL A 336 -12.98 -6.82 6.96
CA VAL A 336 -14.03 -6.06 7.62
C VAL A 336 -15.25 -6.94 7.89
N SER A 337 -15.62 -7.00 9.16
CA SER A 337 -16.91 -7.51 9.63
C SER A 337 -17.86 -6.34 9.82
N ASP A 338 -18.97 -6.31 9.05
CA ASP A 338 -19.91 -5.20 9.06
C ASP A 338 -20.35 -4.83 10.48
N ARG A 339 -20.35 -3.53 10.79
CA ARG A 339 -20.68 -2.94 12.08
C ARG A 339 -19.87 -3.43 13.29
N LYS A 340 -18.78 -4.18 13.08
CA LYS A 340 -17.83 -4.56 14.13
C LYS A 340 -16.54 -3.75 14.04
N ASN A 341 -15.93 -3.71 12.85
CA ASN A 341 -14.65 -3.03 12.63
C ASN A 341 -14.61 -2.19 11.33
N GLY A 342 -15.77 -1.91 10.76
CA GLY A 342 -16.02 -1.10 9.59
C GLY A 342 -17.45 -1.25 9.13
N PHE A 343 -17.79 -0.65 8.01
CA PHE A 343 -19.13 -0.68 7.44
C PHE A 343 -19.05 -1.20 5.99
N LEU A 344 -19.98 -2.10 5.67
CA LEU A 344 -20.13 -2.66 4.33
C LEU A 344 -21.43 -2.16 3.70
N VAL A 345 -21.32 -1.66 2.47
CA VAL A 345 -22.47 -1.13 1.70
C VAL A 345 -22.46 -1.66 0.27
N LYS A 346 -23.62 -1.71 -0.36
CA LYS A 346 -23.74 -1.99 -1.78
C LYS A 346 -23.15 -0.84 -2.60
N LYS A 347 -22.82 -1.11 -3.86
CA LYS A 347 -22.21 -0.14 -4.78
C LYS A 347 -23.25 0.88 -5.30
N THR A 348 -23.88 1.61 -4.41
CA THR A 348 -24.79 2.72 -4.77
C THR A 348 -24.55 3.93 -3.86
N SER A 349 -24.69 5.12 -4.40
CA SER A 349 -24.58 6.37 -3.64
C SER A 349 -25.67 6.52 -2.57
N GLU A 350 -26.84 5.94 -2.78
CA GLU A 350 -27.97 5.92 -1.86
C GLU A 350 -27.64 5.13 -0.60
N GLU A 351 -26.98 3.97 -0.73
CA GLU A 351 -26.55 3.16 0.41
C GLU A 351 -25.50 3.89 1.25
N PHE A 352 -24.50 4.51 0.59
CA PHE A 352 -23.55 5.37 1.28
C PHE A 352 -24.22 6.54 1.99
N CYS A 353 -25.12 7.26 1.31
CA CYS A 353 -25.87 8.39 1.87
C CYS A 353 -26.68 7.96 3.08
N SER A 354 -27.42 6.86 2.98
CA SER A 354 -28.26 6.35 4.07
C SER A 354 -27.45 5.96 5.30
N LEU A 355 -26.31 5.27 5.10
CA LEU A 355 -25.40 4.91 6.18
C LEU A 355 -24.81 6.14 6.86
N ILE A 356 -24.26 7.09 6.09
CA ILE A 356 -23.61 8.29 6.62
C ILE A 356 -24.63 9.15 7.39
N ALA A 357 -25.83 9.36 6.86
CA ALA A 357 -26.87 10.11 7.54
C ALA A 357 -27.26 9.46 8.88
N LYS A 358 -27.41 8.12 8.90
CA LYS A 358 -27.70 7.40 10.13
C LYS A 358 -26.58 7.55 11.18
N LEU A 359 -25.32 7.45 10.77
CA LEU A 359 -24.16 7.54 11.66
C LEU A 359 -23.89 8.98 12.14
N ALA A 360 -24.36 9.99 11.42
CA ALA A 360 -24.33 11.38 11.87
C ALA A 360 -25.15 11.58 13.16
N ASP A 361 -26.25 10.84 13.30
CA ASP A 361 -27.14 10.86 14.47
C ASP A 361 -26.74 9.85 15.55
N ASP A 362 -26.01 8.76 15.18
CA ASP A 362 -25.59 7.68 16.08
C ASP A 362 -24.07 7.64 16.26
N LYS A 363 -23.57 8.61 17.03
CA LYS A 363 -22.13 8.71 17.33
C LYS A 363 -21.60 7.56 18.21
N ASP A 364 -22.47 6.84 18.91
CA ASP A 364 -22.06 5.71 19.77
C ASP A 364 -21.78 4.46 18.94
N ASP A 365 -22.60 4.16 17.92
CA ASP A 365 -22.30 3.09 16.95
C ASP A 365 -20.99 3.37 16.23
N LEU A 366 -20.78 4.62 15.80
CA LEU A 366 -19.56 5.06 15.16
C LEU A 366 -18.31 4.83 16.03
N ARG A 367 -18.35 5.24 17.31
CA ARG A 367 -17.25 5.04 18.27
C ARG A 367 -16.96 3.57 18.53
N ARG A 368 -18.00 2.77 18.67
CA ARG A 368 -17.90 1.32 18.90
C ARG A 368 -17.19 0.63 17.73
N VAL A 369 -17.61 0.93 16.50
CA VAL A 369 -17.01 0.37 15.29
C VAL A 369 -15.57 0.88 15.09
N ALA A 370 -15.30 2.14 15.42
CA ALA A 370 -13.95 2.71 15.39
C ALA A 370 -12.98 1.99 16.35
N ALA A 371 -13.42 1.67 17.56
CA ALA A 371 -12.64 0.88 18.51
C ALA A 371 -12.36 -0.53 17.98
N GLY A 372 -13.39 -1.22 17.45
CA GLY A 372 -13.22 -2.53 16.82
C GLY A 372 -12.29 -2.52 15.61
N ALA A 373 -12.32 -1.46 14.79
CA ALA A 373 -11.40 -1.29 13.67
C ALA A 373 -9.95 -1.23 14.15
N ARG A 374 -9.68 -0.43 15.17
CA ARG A 374 -8.34 -0.28 15.74
C ARG A 374 -7.84 -1.58 16.37
N GLU A 375 -8.68 -2.30 17.06
CA GLU A 375 -8.34 -3.54 17.74
C GLU A 375 -8.01 -4.67 16.75
N THR A 376 -8.74 -4.77 15.64
CA THR A 376 -8.70 -5.96 14.79
C THR A 376 -7.97 -5.76 13.46
N LEU A 377 -7.84 -4.50 12.97
CA LEU A 377 -7.23 -4.23 11.66
C LEU A 377 -5.82 -3.65 11.74
N VAL A 378 -5.34 -3.36 12.96
CA VAL A 378 -4.04 -2.71 13.13
C VAL A 378 -3.00 -3.73 13.56
N ARG A 379 -1.98 -3.88 12.72
CA ARG A 379 -0.78 -4.64 13.00
C ARG A 379 0.43 -3.76 12.74
N SER A 380 1.37 -3.70 13.67
CA SER A 380 2.57 -2.87 13.48
C SER A 380 3.50 -3.47 12.42
N TRP A 381 4.30 -2.63 11.77
CA TRP A 381 5.36 -3.14 10.90
C TRP A 381 6.43 -3.92 11.67
N GLU A 382 6.63 -3.62 12.95
CA GLU A 382 7.52 -4.36 13.85
C GLU A 382 7.07 -5.82 13.97
N ASP A 383 5.78 -6.06 14.31
CA ASP A 383 5.21 -7.41 14.44
C ASP A 383 5.24 -8.17 13.10
N VAL A 384 4.94 -7.47 11.98
CA VAL A 384 5.00 -8.07 10.65
C VAL A 384 6.41 -8.53 10.32
N VAL A 385 7.40 -7.67 10.55
CA VAL A 385 8.79 -7.99 10.20
C VAL A 385 9.41 -8.98 11.18
N GLU A 386 8.87 -9.09 12.41
CA GLU A 386 9.20 -10.20 13.30
C GLU A 386 8.82 -11.53 12.68
N GLU A 387 7.56 -11.68 12.27
CA GLU A 387 7.10 -12.87 11.55
C GLU A 387 7.92 -13.12 10.26
N VAL A 388 8.22 -12.06 9.51
CA VAL A 388 9.02 -12.14 8.28
C VAL A 388 10.42 -12.68 8.55
N SER A 389 11.07 -12.19 9.61
CA SER A 389 12.42 -12.65 9.96
C SER A 389 12.44 -14.14 10.35
N ASP A 390 11.45 -14.59 11.11
CA ASP A 390 11.28 -16.01 11.47
C ASP A 390 11.05 -16.89 10.25
N ARG A 391 10.20 -16.44 9.31
CA ARG A 391 9.94 -17.13 8.06
C ARG A 391 11.19 -17.21 7.17
N TYR A 392 12.00 -16.15 7.11
CA TYR A 392 13.27 -16.15 6.39
C TYR A 392 14.20 -17.23 6.94
N ASP A 393 14.33 -17.33 8.26
CA ASP A 393 15.19 -18.34 8.90
C ASP A 393 14.72 -19.75 8.60
N VAL A 394 13.41 -19.99 8.62
CA VAL A 394 12.83 -21.30 8.27
C VAL A 394 13.11 -21.64 6.80
N ILE A 395 12.92 -20.68 5.89
CA ILE A 395 13.14 -20.88 4.46
C ILE A 395 14.62 -21.18 4.18
N ILE A 396 15.54 -20.40 4.78
CA ILE A 396 16.99 -20.61 4.62
C ILE A 396 17.41 -21.99 5.13
N ARG A 397 16.92 -22.41 6.30
CA ARG A 397 17.21 -23.73 6.90
C ARG A 397 16.73 -24.88 6.01
N ASN A 398 15.53 -24.74 5.46
CA ASN A 398 14.94 -25.78 4.61
C ASN A 398 15.58 -25.83 3.22
N TYR A 399 16.08 -24.73 2.70
CA TYR A 399 16.73 -24.66 1.39
C TYR A 399 18.12 -25.31 1.38
N LYS A 400 18.81 -25.36 2.54
CA LYS A 400 20.12 -25.99 2.70
C LYS A 400 20.07 -27.50 2.89
N LYS A 401 18.89 -28.07 3.08
CA LYS A 401 18.68 -29.52 3.16
C LYS A 401 18.36 -30.11 1.78
#